data_61d7421d753e56e2fa33cddeb9ba5878
#
_entry.id   61d7421d753e56e2fa33cddeb9ba5878
#
_cell.length_a   1.000
_cell.length_b   1.000
_cell.length_c   1.000
_cell.angle_alpha   90.00
_cell.angle_beta   90.00
_cell.angle_gamma   90.00
#
_symmetry.space_group_name_H-M   'P 1'
#
loop_
_entity.id
_entity.type
_entity.pdbx_description
1 polymer ?
#
loop_
_entity_poly.entity_id
_entity_poly.type
_entity_poly.pdbx_seq_one_letter_code
_entity_poly.pdbx_strand_id
1 'polypeptide(L)'
;RSLKPNGLFIASMFCENTLQELNYSFIKAEEEICGGMSPRVSPFAKLQALASLMQEINFSLPVADIDRHSVYYKHPSNLLTDLKKLGETNSLLRMNKSFLRKDVLNRMYEIYIDNFSKDGKIVATFEIAWLTGWKYHESQQKPLKRGSGMTNMVEGVKKFE
;
A
#
# COMPACT_ATOMS: atom_id res chain seq x y z
N ARG A 1 0.83 -17.77 16.19
CA ARG A 1 0.34 -18.77 17.17
C ARG A 1 -1.15 -19.11 16.95
N SER A 2 -1.95 -18.23 16.34
CA SER A 2 -3.41 -18.38 16.21
C SER A 2 -3.85 -19.32 15.07
N LEU A 3 -3.00 -19.55 14.07
CA LEU A 3 -3.31 -20.44 12.94
C LEU A 3 -3.00 -21.89 13.26
N LYS A 4 -3.94 -22.77 12.90
CA LYS A 4 -3.71 -24.22 12.90
C LYS A 4 -2.70 -24.60 11.79
N PRO A 5 -2.01 -25.76 11.88
CA PRO A 5 -1.23 -26.30 10.77
C PRO A 5 -2.06 -26.34 9.48
N ASN A 6 -1.47 -25.98 8.33
CA ASN A 6 -2.17 -25.78 7.06
C ASN A 6 -3.22 -24.63 7.07
N GLY A 7 -3.30 -23.80 8.11
CA GLY A 7 -4.17 -22.65 8.13
C GLY A 7 -3.72 -21.58 7.14
N LEU A 8 -4.66 -21.02 6.40
CA LEU A 8 -4.42 -19.93 5.45
C LEU A 8 -4.40 -18.58 6.20
N PHE A 9 -3.42 -17.77 5.89
CA PHE A 9 -3.34 -16.35 6.23
C PHE A 9 -3.62 -15.53 4.97
N ILE A 10 -4.55 -14.60 5.06
CA ILE A 10 -4.82 -13.60 4.01
C ILE A 10 -4.92 -12.25 4.70
N ALA A 11 -4.23 -11.25 4.16
CA ALA A 11 -4.34 -9.87 4.62
C ALA A 11 -4.24 -8.90 3.45
N SER A 12 -4.89 -7.75 3.60
CA SER A 12 -4.71 -6.61 2.71
C SER A 12 -4.44 -5.37 3.53
N MET A 13 -3.56 -4.50 3.04
CA MET A 13 -3.24 -3.23 3.69
C MET A 13 -2.72 -2.21 2.69
N PHE A 14 -2.79 -0.94 3.04
CA PHE A 14 -2.17 0.12 2.23
C PHE A 14 -0.65 -0.02 2.22
N CYS A 15 -0.05 0.28 1.05
CA CYS A 15 1.38 0.17 0.79
C CYS A 15 2.01 1.55 0.50
N GLU A 16 3.33 1.58 0.41
CA GLU A 16 4.18 2.78 0.51
C GLU A 16 3.80 3.99 -0.36
N ASN A 17 3.27 3.78 -1.56
CA ASN A 17 2.91 4.89 -2.45
C ASN A 17 1.45 5.34 -2.33
N THR A 18 0.72 4.83 -1.34
CA THR A 18 -0.64 5.30 -1.07
C THR A 18 -0.62 6.76 -0.66
N LEU A 19 -1.49 7.58 -1.31
CA LEU A 19 -1.64 9.03 -1.05
C LEU A 19 -0.33 9.83 -1.23
N GLN A 20 0.57 9.39 -2.12
CA GLN A 20 1.83 10.07 -2.38
C GLN A 20 1.64 11.53 -2.83
N GLU A 21 0.59 11.81 -3.61
CA GLU A 21 0.24 13.14 -4.09
C GLU A 21 -0.19 14.05 -2.93
N LEU A 22 -0.99 13.54 -2.01
CA LEU A 22 -1.43 14.25 -0.81
C LEU A 22 -0.25 14.56 0.11
N ASN A 23 0.61 13.57 0.32
CA ASN A 23 1.81 13.71 1.15
C ASN A 23 2.76 14.76 0.58
N TYR A 24 3.04 14.70 -0.72
CA TYR A 24 3.86 15.70 -1.40
C TYR A 24 3.30 17.11 -1.24
N SER A 25 2.00 17.27 -1.48
CA SER A 25 1.34 18.59 -1.42
C SER A 25 1.35 19.19 -0.02
N PHE A 26 1.18 18.37 1.05
CA PHE A 26 1.30 18.84 2.42
C PHE A 26 2.73 19.22 2.79
N ILE A 27 3.72 18.40 2.42
CA ILE A 27 5.13 18.71 2.69
C ILE A 27 5.51 20.05 2.07
N LYS A 28 5.16 20.27 0.80
CA LYS A 28 5.48 21.52 0.10
C LYS A 28 4.76 22.72 0.70
N ALA A 29 3.49 22.62 1.04
CA ALA A 29 2.74 23.70 1.65
C ALA A 29 3.30 24.08 3.04
N GLU A 30 3.71 23.11 3.86
CA GLU A 30 4.31 23.38 5.17
C GLU A 30 5.72 23.96 5.06
N GLU A 31 6.54 23.47 4.12
CA GLU A 31 7.86 24.06 3.84
C GLU A 31 7.74 25.55 3.50
N GLU A 32 6.81 25.91 2.58
CA GLU A 32 6.64 27.30 2.12
C GLU A 32 6.09 28.22 3.22
N ILE A 33 5.17 27.77 4.04
CA ILE A 33 4.44 28.62 4.99
C ILE A 33 5.05 28.58 6.40
N CYS A 34 5.53 27.39 6.82
CA CYS A 34 5.98 27.17 8.19
C CYS A 34 7.50 27.06 8.31
N GLY A 35 8.23 26.94 7.19
CA GLY A 35 9.67 26.71 7.19
C GLY A 35 10.09 25.34 7.72
N GLY A 36 9.16 24.40 7.82
CA GLY A 36 9.38 23.03 8.27
C GLY A 36 8.18 22.17 7.96
N MET A 37 8.30 20.86 8.10
CA MET A 37 7.23 19.91 7.79
C MET A 37 6.87 19.03 8.98
N SER A 38 5.61 18.59 9.04
CA SER A 38 5.12 17.57 9.95
C SER A 38 4.48 16.42 9.18
N PRO A 39 4.56 15.17 9.67
CA PRO A 39 3.94 14.05 8.99
C PRO A 39 2.41 14.18 9.04
N ARG A 40 1.78 14.39 7.88
CA ARG A 40 0.32 14.48 7.74
C ARG A 40 -0.30 13.19 7.24
N VAL A 41 0.44 12.44 6.43
CA VAL A 41 0.05 11.11 5.94
C VAL A 41 0.88 10.09 6.68
N SER A 42 0.23 9.01 7.16
CA SER A 42 0.93 7.91 7.82
C SER A 42 1.92 7.23 6.85
N PRO A 43 3.14 6.90 7.29
CA PRO A 43 4.04 6.09 6.49
C PRO A 43 3.48 4.67 6.40
N PHE A 44 3.31 4.19 5.18
CA PHE A 44 2.89 2.82 4.92
C PHE A 44 4.08 1.90 4.73
N ALA A 45 3.88 0.60 5.00
CA ALA A 45 4.93 -0.40 4.85
C ALA A 45 5.28 -0.65 3.39
N LYS A 46 6.56 -0.94 3.12
CA LYS A 46 7.01 -1.39 1.79
C LYS A 46 6.62 -2.83 1.56
N LEU A 47 6.22 -3.19 0.33
CA LEU A 47 5.89 -4.56 -0.02
C LEU A 47 7.04 -5.52 0.31
N GLN A 48 8.27 -5.13 0.01
CA GLN A 48 9.44 -5.96 0.28
C GLN A 48 9.62 -6.25 1.78
N ALA A 49 9.38 -5.26 2.65
CA ALA A 49 9.44 -5.46 4.09
C ALA A 49 8.35 -6.42 4.58
N LEU A 50 7.13 -6.32 4.03
CA LEU A 50 6.03 -7.23 4.33
C LEU A 50 6.34 -8.66 3.87
N ALA A 51 6.87 -8.82 2.65
CA ALA A 51 7.29 -10.13 2.12
C ALA A 51 8.40 -10.76 2.97
N SER A 52 9.42 -9.97 3.36
CA SER A 52 10.49 -10.44 4.23
C SER A 52 9.96 -10.89 5.59
N LEU A 53 9.05 -10.11 6.18
CA LEU A 53 8.41 -10.48 7.44
C LEU A 53 7.68 -11.83 7.35
N MET A 54 6.94 -12.07 6.26
CA MET A 54 6.26 -13.36 6.06
C MET A 54 7.22 -14.54 5.98
N GLN A 55 8.40 -14.33 5.37
CA GLN A 55 9.45 -15.34 5.32
C GLN A 55 10.08 -15.58 6.70
N GLU A 56 10.41 -14.51 7.43
CA GLU A 56 10.99 -14.59 8.78
C GLU A 56 10.11 -15.35 9.77
N ILE A 57 8.79 -15.16 9.71
CA ILE A 57 7.82 -15.87 10.56
C ILE A 57 7.45 -17.26 10.03
N ASN A 58 8.18 -17.74 8.99
CA ASN A 58 8.06 -19.08 8.41
C ASN A 58 6.66 -19.43 7.89
N PHE A 59 6.02 -18.51 7.16
CA PHE A 59 4.89 -18.89 6.33
C PHE A 59 5.37 -19.75 5.16
N SER A 60 4.64 -20.80 4.85
CA SER A 60 4.86 -21.60 3.65
C SER A 60 4.17 -20.94 2.47
N LEU A 61 4.81 -21.00 1.30
CA LEU A 61 4.29 -20.43 0.04
C LEU A 61 3.82 -18.96 0.20
N PRO A 62 4.67 -18.09 0.78
CA PRO A 62 4.28 -16.69 0.97
C PRO A 62 4.18 -16.00 -0.39
N VAL A 63 3.07 -15.32 -0.62
CA VAL A 63 2.85 -14.46 -1.78
C VAL A 63 2.56 -13.05 -1.28
N ALA A 64 3.21 -12.07 -1.87
CA ALA A 64 2.97 -10.67 -1.65
C ALA A 64 2.82 -9.99 -3.01
N ASP A 65 1.70 -9.33 -3.22
CA ASP A 65 1.34 -8.68 -4.48
C ASP A 65 0.85 -7.25 -4.21
N ILE A 66 0.92 -6.38 -5.21
CA ILE A 66 0.43 -5.00 -5.15
C ILE A 66 -0.62 -4.78 -6.21
N ASP A 67 -1.72 -4.19 -5.79
CA ASP A 67 -2.74 -3.64 -6.67
C ASP A 67 -2.77 -2.11 -6.53
N ARG A 68 -2.63 -1.40 -7.66
CA ARG A 68 -2.55 0.06 -7.69
C ARG A 68 -3.81 0.63 -8.32
N HIS A 69 -4.53 1.44 -7.55
CA HIS A 69 -5.73 2.13 -7.97
C HIS A 69 -5.52 3.65 -8.02
N SER A 70 -5.95 4.28 -9.12
CA SER A 70 -6.01 5.72 -9.25
C SER A 70 -7.46 6.18 -9.11
N VAL A 71 -7.75 6.94 -8.07
CA VAL A 71 -9.08 7.48 -7.79
C VAL A 71 -9.09 8.96 -8.15
N TYR A 72 -10.12 9.42 -8.85
CA TYR A 72 -10.22 10.79 -9.34
C TYR A 72 -11.27 11.58 -8.54
N TYR A 73 -10.88 12.75 -8.05
CA TYR A 73 -11.74 13.65 -7.30
C TYR A 73 -11.87 15.00 -8.02
N LYS A 74 -13.00 15.68 -7.84
CA LYS A 74 -13.20 17.03 -8.38
C LYS A 74 -12.32 18.06 -7.67
N HIS A 75 -12.04 17.86 -6.37
CA HIS A 75 -11.27 18.77 -5.54
C HIS A 75 -10.59 18.00 -4.39
N PRO A 76 -9.40 18.44 -3.90
CA PRO A 76 -8.72 17.75 -2.80
C PRO A 76 -9.54 17.65 -1.50
N SER A 77 -10.45 18.60 -1.24
CA SER A 77 -11.34 18.54 -0.08
C SER A 77 -12.27 17.32 -0.08
N ASN A 78 -12.66 16.83 -1.27
CA ASN A 78 -13.49 15.62 -1.39
C ASN A 78 -12.70 14.39 -0.98
N LEU A 79 -11.43 14.30 -1.39
CA LEU A 79 -10.51 13.26 -0.94
C LEU A 79 -10.37 13.27 0.60
N LEU A 80 -10.10 14.44 1.20
CA LEU A 80 -9.99 14.55 2.67
C LEU A 80 -11.28 14.13 3.38
N THR A 81 -12.43 14.45 2.81
CA THR A 81 -13.75 14.06 3.35
C THR A 81 -13.91 12.54 3.33
N ASP A 82 -13.53 11.90 2.24
CA ASP A 82 -13.66 10.45 2.10
C ASP A 82 -12.65 9.71 3.00
N LEU A 83 -11.42 10.18 3.11
CA LEU A 83 -10.44 9.64 4.06
C LEU A 83 -10.96 9.73 5.50
N LYS A 84 -11.60 10.85 5.87
CA LYS A 84 -12.21 10.99 7.19
C LYS A 84 -13.36 10.00 7.40
N LYS A 85 -14.21 9.76 6.39
CA LYS A 85 -15.29 8.77 6.47
C LYS A 85 -14.78 7.33 6.57
N LEU A 86 -13.65 7.03 5.93
CA LEU A 86 -12.97 5.73 6.01
C LEU A 86 -12.27 5.51 7.35
N GLY A 87 -12.15 6.54 8.19
CA GLY A 87 -11.40 6.48 9.44
C GLY A 87 -9.89 6.65 9.27
N GLU A 88 -9.42 6.92 8.06
CA GLU A 88 -8.01 7.13 7.72
C GLU A 88 -7.55 8.54 8.13
N THR A 89 -7.63 8.83 9.43
CA THR A 89 -7.14 10.07 10.01
C THR A 89 -5.72 9.89 10.54
N ASN A 90 -4.97 10.99 10.61
CA ASN A 90 -3.61 10.95 11.14
C ASN A 90 -3.60 10.55 12.62
N SER A 91 -3.07 9.38 12.93
CA SER A 91 -2.96 8.81 14.28
C SER A 91 -1.51 8.71 14.77
N LEU A 92 -0.56 9.35 14.09
CA LEU A 92 0.86 9.30 14.45
C LEU A 92 1.13 9.93 15.80
N LEU A 93 1.91 9.26 16.66
CA LEU A 93 2.30 9.77 17.98
C LEU A 93 3.06 11.11 17.90
N ARG A 94 3.82 11.32 16.81
CA ARG A 94 4.61 12.54 16.55
C ARG A 94 3.88 13.55 15.66
N MET A 95 2.58 13.37 15.42
CA MET A 95 1.83 14.38 14.69
C MET A 95 1.81 15.71 15.41
N ASN A 96 1.79 16.79 14.67
CA ASN A 96 1.52 18.11 15.23
C ASN A 96 0.06 18.13 15.75
N LYS A 97 -0.13 18.31 17.06
CA LYS A 97 -1.45 18.34 17.71
C LYS A 97 -2.16 19.69 17.53
N SER A 98 -1.49 20.69 16.97
CA SER A 98 -2.14 21.97 16.66
C SER A 98 -3.12 21.80 15.49
N PHE A 99 -4.16 22.64 15.47
CA PHE A 99 -5.08 22.68 14.34
C PHE A 99 -4.32 22.99 13.04
N LEU A 100 -4.73 22.33 11.96
CA LEU A 100 -4.22 22.64 10.64
C LEU A 100 -4.58 24.09 10.29
N ARG A 101 -3.58 24.92 10.01
CA ARG A 101 -3.75 26.31 9.61
C ARG A 101 -4.46 26.37 8.26
N LYS A 102 -5.39 27.33 8.12
CA LYS A 102 -6.16 27.49 6.87
C LYS A 102 -5.28 27.86 5.67
N ASP A 103 -4.24 28.66 5.88
CA ASP A 103 -3.30 29.06 4.84
C ASP A 103 -2.51 27.84 4.31
N VAL A 104 -2.01 26.97 5.20
CA VAL A 104 -1.37 25.71 4.81
C VAL A 104 -2.32 24.80 4.03
N LEU A 105 -3.59 24.70 4.48
CA LEU A 105 -4.59 23.87 3.81
C LEU A 105 -4.89 24.39 2.41
N ASN A 106 -5.09 25.70 2.26
CA ASN A 106 -5.35 26.33 0.97
C ASN A 106 -4.16 26.15 0.02
N ARG A 107 -2.94 26.38 0.53
CA ARG A 107 -1.73 26.21 -0.26
C ARG A 107 -1.54 24.76 -0.72
N MET A 108 -1.83 23.81 0.14
CA MET A 108 -1.82 22.37 -0.20
C MET A 108 -2.82 22.08 -1.33
N TYR A 109 -4.02 22.66 -1.31
CA TYR A 109 -4.99 22.49 -2.40
C TYR A 109 -4.46 23.03 -3.73
N GLU A 110 -3.86 24.20 -3.75
CA GLU A 110 -3.24 24.80 -4.94
C GLU A 110 -2.16 23.87 -5.49
N ILE A 111 -1.18 23.49 -4.65
CA ILE A 111 -0.09 22.60 -5.04
C ILE A 111 -0.61 21.25 -5.57
N TYR A 112 -1.65 20.71 -4.94
CA TYR A 112 -2.25 19.44 -5.39
C TYR A 112 -2.87 19.59 -6.78
N ILE A 113 -3.65 20.64 -7.00
CA ILE A 113 -4.30 20.91 -8.28
C ILE A 113 -3.26 21.17 -9.37
N ASP A 114 -2.24 21.99 -9.08
CA ASP A 114 -1.21 22.36 -10.06
C ASP A 114 -0.38 21.16 -10.53
N ASN A 115 -0.05 20.23 -9.62
CA ASN A 115 0.86 19.12 -9.94
C ASN A 115 0.17 17.82 -10.30
N PHE A 116 -1.05 17.57 -9.80
CA PHE A 116 -1.71 16.26 -9.90
C PHE A 116 -3.13 16.34 -10.47
N SER A 117 -3.45 17.40 -11.23
CA SER A 117 -4.71 17.52 -11.94
C SER A 117 -4.62 16.99 -13.37
N LYS A 118 -5.63 16.22 -13.77
CA LYS A 118 -5.82 15.76 -15.14
C LYS A 118 -7.30 15.88 -15.51
N ASP A 119 -7.60 16.49 -16.64
CA ASP A 119 -8.97 16.67 -17.16
C ASP A 119 -9.93 17.30 -16.12
N GLY A 120 -9.44 18.31 -15.39
CA GLY A 120 -10.22 19.02 -14.36
C GLY A 120 -10.50 18.21 -13.08
N LYS A 121 -9.83 17.09 -12.89
CA LYS A 121 -9.90 16.27 -11.67
C LYS A 121 -8.50 16.02 -11.13
N ILE A 122 -8.37 15.93 -9.82
CA ILE A 122 -7.15 15.49 -9.17
C ILE A 122 -7.11 13.97 -9.09
N VAL A 123 -5.91 13.39 -9.11
CA VAL A 123 -5.69 11.96 -8.90
C VAL A 123 -5.20 11.70 -7.48
N ALA A 124 -5.68 10.63 -6.86
CA ALA A 124 -5.15 10.08 -5.63
C ALA A 124 -4.80 8.61 -5.86
N THR A 125 -3.56 8.24 -5.57
CA THR A 125 -3.07 6.87 -5.71
C THR A 125 -3.30 6.08 -4.44
N PHE A 126 -3.85 4.88 -4.58
CA PHE A 126 -3.99 3.90 -3.51
C PHE A 126 -3.27 2.62 -3.94
N GLU A 127 -2.28 2.20 -3.18
CA GLU A 127 -1.62 0.90 -3.35
C GLU A 127 -2.08 -0.04 -2.24
N ILE A 128 -2.60 -1.19 -2.63
CA ILE A 128 -3.05 -2.23 -1.71
C ILE A 128 -2.10 -3.41 -1.84
N ALA A 129 -1.39 -3.72 -0.76
CA ALA A 129 -0.62 -4.95 -0.67
C ALA A 129 -1.54 -6.11 -0.27
N TRP A 130 -1.49 -7.18 -1.04
CA TRP A 130 -2.17 -8.44 -0.77
C TRP A 130 -1.15 -9.45 -0.30
N LEU A 131 -1.38 -10.00 0.88
CA LEU A 131 -0.47 -10.96 1.51
C LEU A 131 -1.21 -12.27 1.71
N THR A 132 -0.62 -13.35 1.22
CA THR A 132 -1.13 -14.70 1.47
C THR A 132 0.00 -15.63 1.89
N GLY A 133 -0.31 -16.59 2.73
CA GLY A 133 0.66 -17.58 3.17
C GLY A 133 -0.02 -18.67 4.00
N TRP A 134 0.66 -19.78 4.15
CA TRP A 134 0.14 -20.93 4.87
C TRP A 134 0.96 -21.20 6.12
N LYS A 135 0.30 -21.55 7.21
CA LYS A 135 1.03 -22.07 8.36
C LYS A 135 1.71 -23.39 7.98
N TYR A 136 3.03 -23.48 8.19
CA TYR A 136 3.81 -24.65 7.85
C TYR A 136 3.20 -25.94 8.38
N HIS A 137 3.19 -26.97 7.53
CA HIS A 137 2.86 -28.36 7.86
C HIS A 137 3.64 -29.32 6.93
N GLU A 138 3.97 -30.50 7.41
CA GLU A 138 4.79 -31.47 6.68
C GLU A 138 4.11 -32.01 5.40
N SER A 139 2.77 -32.02 5.36
CA SER A 139 2.00 -32.45 4.19
C SER A 139 2.00 -31.46 3.01
N GLN A 140 2.57 -30.27 3.19
CA GLN A 140 2.62 -29.27 2.12
C GLN A 140 3.60 -29.67 1.03
N GLN A 141 3.26 -29.31 -0.21
CA GLN A 141 4.13 -29.56 -1.36
C GLN A 141 5.49 -28.89 -1.16
N LYS A 142 6.54 -29.67 -1.37
CA LYS A 142 7.92 -29.16 -1.36
C LYS A 142 8.38 -28.90 -2.79
N PRO A 143 9.18 -27.85 -3.04
CA PRO A 143 9.79 -27.64 -4.34
C PRO A 143 10.56 -28.89 -4.77
N LEU A 144 10.40 -29.27 -6.02
CA LEU A 144 11.20 -30.36 -6.61
C LEU A 144 12.69 -29.95 -6.67
N LYS A 145 13.58 -30.93 -6.57
CA LYS A 145 15.03 -30.69 -6.69
C LYS A 145 15.33 -30.09 -8.07
N ARG A 146 16.29 -29.17 -8.13
CA ARG A 146 16.76 -28.62 -9.41
C ARG A 146 17.20 -29.77 -10.32
N GLY A 147 16.80 -29.72 -11.59
CA GLY A 147 17.09 -30.76 -12.60
C GLY A 147 16.20 -32.00 -12.53
N SER A 148 15.15 -32.02 -11.68
CA SER A 148 14.22 -33.16 -11.60
C SER A 148 13.08 -33.11 -12.63
N GLY A 149 13.04 -32.11 -13.53
CA GLY A 149 12.07 -32.02 -14.62
C GLY A 149 12.29 -33.16 -15.62
N MET A 150 11.39 -34.13 -15.64
CA MET A 150 11.48 -35.31 -16.56
C MET A 150 10.58 -35.20 -17.78
N THR A 151 9.68 -34.23 -17.81
CA THR A 151 8.71 -34.04 -18.90
C THR A 151 9.03 -32.78 -19.68
N ASN A 152 9.16 -32.90 -20.99
CA ASN A 152 9.31 -31.72 -21.86
C ASN A 152 8.01 -30.89 -21.83
N MET A 153 8.15 -29.56 -21.77
CA MET A 153 7.00 -28.66 -21.70
C MET A 153 5.99 -28.87 -22.84
N VAL A 154 6.47 -29.16 -24.05
CA VAL A 154 5.64 -29.46 -25.24
C VAL A 154 4.81 -30.72 -25.05
N GLU A 155 5.39 -31.77 -24.44
CA GLU A 155 4.65 -33.03 -24.15
C GLU A 155 3.69 -32.88 -22.97
N GLY A 156 4.04 -32.01 -22.00
CA GLY A 156 3.18 -31.69 -20.88
C GLY A 156 1.88 -31.00 -21.29
N VAL A 157 1.95 -30.05 -22.23
CA VAL A 157 0.77 -29.32 -22.74
C VAL A 157 -0.15 -30.22 -23.55
N LYS A 158 0.41 -31.10 -24.41
CA LYS A 158 -0.39 -32.05 -25.23
C LYS A 158 -1.20 -33.07 -24.44
N LYS A 159 -0.94 -33.25 -23.16
CA LYS A 159 -1.74 -34.14 -22.28
C LYS A 159 -3.04 -33.53 -21.77
N PHE A 160 -3.25 -32.23 -21.98
CA PHE A 160 -4.44 -31.49 -21.53
C PHE A 160 -5.30 -31.00 -22.71
N GLU A 161 -4.94 -31.28 -23.96
CA GLU A 161 -5.79 -31.21 -25.13
C GLU A 161 -6.49 -32.57 -25.38
#